data_349f4ac2866c24980980f50efe4b17d8
#
_entry.id   349f4ac2866c24980980f50efe4b17d8
#
_cell.length_a   1.000
_cell.length_b   1.000
_cell.length_c   1.000
_cell.angle_alpha   90.00
_cell.angle_beta   90.00
_cell.angle_gamma   90.00
#
_symmetry.space_group_name_H-M   'P 1'
#
loop_
_entity.id
_entity.type
_entity.pdbx_description
1 polymer ?
#
loop_
_entity_poly.entity_id
_entity_poly.type
_entity_poly.pdbx_seq_one_letter_code
_entity_poly.pdbx_strand_id
1 'polypeptide(L)'
;AAMNYLKAEVMEMCHSEGLYQIDLLNGSKERVSDREYWAQKKGQAALDERNAPMIAGGIAPRTTKFETDKAKLRRTIRDALSKATSLDEFSSLLLREGVTVNESRGRLSYLTPDRSKPITARKLGDDFDRTAVLSMLEQNAARAAEKAAAIPEYPASIKERLQRTKPAKSAPKNDGVQRMVDIAAKKAEGKGRGYEKWATMHNLKQMAATLAAYQQ
;
A
#
# COMPACT_ATOMS: atom_id res chain seq x y z
N ALA A 1 17.08 10.71 -35.71
CA ALA A 1 15.87 11.17 -36.46
C ALA A 1 15.26 10.02 -37.27
N ALA A 2 16.00 9.35 -38.18
CA ALA A 2 15.49 8.31 -39.08
C ALA A 2 14.84 7.11 -38.36
N MET A 3 15.45 6.61 -37.28
CA MET A 3 14.91 5.49 -36.51
C MET A 3 13.57 5.82 -35.81
N ASN A 4 13.41 7.05 -35.35
CA ASN A 4 12.14 7.46 -34.72
C ASN A 4 11.02 7.62 -35.77
N TYR A 5 11.37 8.05 -36.97
CA TYR A 5 10.44 8.09 -38.09
C TYR A 5 9.94 6.69 -38.45
N LEU A 6 10.86 5.73 -38.62
CA LEU A 6 10.51 4.34 -38.90
C LEU A 6 9.60 3.73 -37.81
N LYS A 7 9.90 4.01 -36.55
CA LYS A 7 9.06 3.55 -35.41
C LYS A 7 7.65 4.14 -35.47
N ALA A 8 7.52 5.42 -35.79
CA ALA A 8 6.22 6.07 -35.91
C ALA A 8 5.39 5.46 -37.06
N GLU A 9 6.01 5.24 -38.20
CA GLU A 9 5.38 4.63 -39.36
C GLU A 9 4.89 3.19 -39.10
N VAL A 10 5.71 2.37 -38.40
CA VAL A 10 5.31 1.04 -37.95
C VAL A 10 4.13 1.10 -36.99
N MET A 11 4.13 2.06 -36.07
CA MET A 11 3.00 2.25 -35.12
C MET A 11 1.71 2.64 -35.85
N GLU A 12 1.79 3.51 -36.83
CA GLU A 12 0.65 3.93 -37.64
C GLU A 12 0.09 2.76 -38.51
N MET A 13 0.98 1.96 -39.10
CA MET A 13 0.61 0.75 -39.80
C MET A 13 -0.09 -0.26 -38.90
N CYS A 14 0.44 -0.51 -37.69
CA CYS A 14 -0.21 -1.40 -36.74
C CYS A 14 -1.57 -0.87 -36.29
N HIS A 15 -1.71 0.47 -36.17
CA HIS A 15 -2.99 1.08 -35.83
C HIS A 15 -4.04 0.90 -36.94
N SER A 16 -3.66 1.12 -38.21
CA SER A 16 -4.53 0.94 -39.35
C SER A 16 -5.04 -0.49 -39.51
N GLU A 17 -4.20 -1.47 -39.12
CA GLU A 17 -4.55 -2.90 -39.19
C GLU A 17 -5.25 -3.40 -37.89
N GLY A 18 -5.56 -2.52 -36.94
CA GLY A 18 -6.22 -2.89 -35.68
C GLY A 18 -5.39 -3.79 -34.76
N LEU A 19 -4.06 -3.83 -34.94
CA LEU A 19 -3.16 -4.63 -34.13
C LEU A 19 -2.87 -3.95 -32.79
N TYR A 20 -2.61 -4.77 -31.77
CA TYR A 20 -2.18 -4.25 -30.47
C TYR A 20 -0.86 -3.50 -30.60
N GLN A 21 -0.84 -2.24 -30.13
CA GLN A 21 0.33 -1.39 -30.21
C GLN A 21 1.13 -1.34 -28.92
N ILE A 22 2.46 -1.34 -29.09
CA ILE A 22 3.43 -0.99 -28.06
C ILE A 22 4.00 0.38 -28.43
N ASP A 23 4.12 1.30 -27.46
CA ASP A 23 4.75 2.59 -27.67
C ASP A 23 6.28 2.41 -27.90
N LEU A 24 6.66 2.44 -29.19
CA LEU A 24 8.03 2.27 -29.61
C LEU A 24 8.85 3.56 -29.47
N LEU A 25 8.20 4.72 -29.34
CA LEU A 25 8.86 6.02 -29.25
C LEU A 25 9.29 6.34 -27.82
N ASN A 26 8.37 6.15 -26.87
CA ASN A 26 8.62 6.45 -25.44
C ASN A 26 9.18 5.25 -24.68
N GLY A 27 8.99 4.04 -25.23
CA GLY A 27 9.44 2.81 -24.59
C GLY A 27 8.64 2.43 -23.34
N SER A 28 9.16 1.51 -22.57
CA SER A 28 8.54 1.08 -21.30
C SER A 28 9.01 1.97 -20.15
N LYS A 29 8.07 2.37 -19.28
CA LYS A 29 8.37 3.06 -18.02
C LYS A 29 9.19 2.20 -17.05
N GLU A 30 9.09 0.88 -17.18
CA GLU A 30 9.86 -0.06 -16.38
C GLU A 30 11.09 -0.57 -17.15
N ARG A 31 12.24 -0.57 -16.49
CA ARG A 31 13.46 -1.18 -17.03
C ARG A 31 13.53 -2.65 -16.67
N VAL A 32 13.10 -3.50 -17.59
CA VAL A 32 13.26 -4.96 -17.49
C VAL A 32 14.50 -5.36 -18.31
N SER A 33 15.49 -5.97 -17.67
CA SER A 33 16.67 -6.53 -18.37
C SER A 33 16.35 -7.95 -18.88
N ASP A 34 17.06 -8.40 -19.93
CA ASP A 34 16.90 -9.76 -20.48
C ASP A 34 17.04 -10.83 -19.40
N ARG A 35 17.99 -10.65 -18.48
CA ARG A 35 18.18 -11.54 -17.34
C ARG A 35 16.92 -11.60 -16.43
N GLU A 36 16.28 -10.48 -16.21
CA GLU A 36 15.05 -10.39 -15.39
C GLU A 36 13.88 -11.03 -16.12
N TYR A 37 13.75 -10.80 -17.42
CA TYR A 37 12.74 -11.43 -18.28
C TYR A 37 12.83 -12.95 -18.25
N TRP A 38 14.05 -13.49 -18.48
CA TRP A 38 14.25 -14.93 -18.44
C TRP A 38 14.11 -15.54 -17.07
N ALA A 39 14.49 -14.82 -16.01
CA ALA A 39 14.23 -15.25 -14.63
C ALA A 39 12.73 -15.34 -14.34
N GLN A 40 11.95 -14.36 -14.82
CA GLN A 40 10.49 -14.37 -14.69
C GLN A 40 9.87 -15.55 -15.48
N LYS A 41 10.30 -15.78 -16.71
CA LYS A 41 9.80 -16.90 -17.54
C LYS A 41 10.08 -18.25 -16.90
N LYS A 42 11.31 -18.47 -16.44
CA LYS A 42 11.71 -19.73 -15.77
C LYS A 42 10.98 -19.91 -14.43
N GLY A 43 10.85 -18.83 -13.65
CA GLY A 43 10.15 -18.85 -12.39
C GLY A 43 8.65 -19.13 -12.56
N GLN A 44 8.03 -18.54 -13.60
CA GLN A 44 6.63 -18.82 -13.91
C GLN A 44 6.43 -20.28 -14.34
N ALA A 45 7.25 -20.81 -15.21
CA ALA A 45 7.16 -22.21 -15.63
C ALA A 45 7.29 -23.19 -14.44
N ALA A 46 8.25 -22.96 -13.55
CA ALA A 46 8.42 -23.77 -12.35
C ALA A 46 7.23 -23.64 -11.36
N LEU A 47 6.62 -22.45 -11.30
CA LEU A 47 5.42 -22.23 -10.49
C LEU A 47 4.20 -22.96 -11.07
N ASP A 48 4.04 -22.92 -12.39
CA ASP A 48 2.94 -23.57 -13.11
C ASP A 48 3.06 -25.10 -12.98
N GLU A 49 4.27 -25.65 -13.13
CA GLU A 49 4.54 -27.06 -12.92
C GLU A 49 4.20 -27.50 -11.48
N ARG A 50 4.57 -26.70 -10.49
CA ARG A 50 4.23 -26.97 -9.07
C ARG A 50 2.73 -26.90 -8.81
N ASN A 51 2.02 -25.99 -9.47
CA ASN A 51 0.59 -25.76 -9.28
C ASN A 51 -0.26 -26.76 -10.07
N ALA A 52 0.26 -27.35 -11.14
CA ALA A 52 -0.47 -28.28 -12.00
C ALA A 52 -1.17 -29.43 -11.23
N PRO A 53 -0.51 -30.16 -10.29
CA PRO A 53 -1.18 -31.22 -9.53
C PRO A 53 -2.28 -30.70 -8.60
N MET A 54 -2.15 -29.48 -8.07
CA MET A 54 -3.19 -28.86 -7.24
C MET A 54 -4.42 -28.52 -8.07
N ILE A 55 -4.22 -27.95 -9.26
CA ILE A 55 -5.30 -27.62 -10.21
C ILE A 55 -6.00 -28.89 -10.69
N ALA A 56 -5.24 -29.94 -11.01
CA ALA A 56 -5.80 -31.23 -11.39
C ALA A 56 -6.64 -31.90 -10.28
N GLY A 57 -6.27 -31.64 -9.01
CA GLY A 57 -7.03 -32.04 -7.83
C GLY A 57 -8.20 -31.12 -7.45
N GLY A 58 -8.53 -30.11 -8.26
CA GLY A 58 -9.60 -29.14 -7.99
C GLY A 58 -9.29 -28.12 -6.90
N ILE A 59 -8.02 -28.00 -6.48
CA ILE A 59 -7.57 -27.06 -5.45
C ILE A 59 -7.03 -25.81 -6.13
N ALA A 60 -7.58 -24.65 -5.80
CA ALA A 60 -7.08 -23.37 -6.31
C ALA A 60 -5.71 -23.05 -5.70
N PRO A 61 -4.65 -22.85 -6.51
CA PRO A 61 -3.33 -22.54 -6.00
C PRO A 61 -3.30 -21.14 -5.37
N ARG A 62 -2.59 -21.01 -4.24
CA ARG A 62 -2.47 -19.75 -3.51
C ARG A 62 -1.72 -18.64 -4.29
N THR A 63 -0.79 -19.04 -5.14
CA THR A 63 0.03 -18.14 -5.94
C THR A 63 0.06 -18.63 -7.38
N THR A 64 -0.42 -17.80 -8.31
CA THR A 64 -0.49 -18.13 -9.75
C THR A 64 0.52 -17.34 -10.58
N LYS A 65 1.04 -16.24 -10.04
CA LYS A 65 1.97 -15.36 -10.76
C LYS A 65 3.31 -15.29 -10.04
N PHE A 66 4.37 -15.62 -10.77
CA PHE A 66 5.74 -15.48 -10.28
C PHE A 66 6.19 -14.01 -10.39
N GLU A 67 6.75 -13.48 -9.31
CA GLU A 67 7.34 -12.15 -9.29
C GLU A 67 8.84 -12.23 -9.01
N THR A 68 9.64 -11.56 -9.83
CA THR A 68 11.08 -11.41 -9.57
C THR A 68 11.32 -10.48 -8.40
N ASP A 69 12.51 -10.56 -7.76
CA ASP A 69 12.88 -9.68 -6.63
C ASP A 69 12.79 -8.21 -6.99
N LYS A 70 13.18 -7.85 -8.23
CA LYS A 70 13.03 -6.47 -8.69
C LYS A 70 11.57 -6.06 -8.89
N ALA A 71 10.72 -6.96 -9.38
CA ALA A 71 9.30 -6.68 -9.53
C ALA A 71 8.63 -6.48 -8.16
N LYS A 72 8.98 -7.34 -7.18
CA LYS A 72 8.55 -7.16 -5.79
C LYS A 72 9.00 -5.82 -5.23
N LEU A 73 10.29 -5.49 -5.42
CA LEU A 73 10.84 -4.21 -4.95
C LEU A 73 10.13 -3.01 -5.59
N ARG A 74 9.88 -3.02 -6.92
CA ARG A 74 9.11 -1.96 -7.59
C ARG A 74 7.71 -1.81 -7.00
N ARG A 75 7.03 -2.92 -6.72
CA ARG A 75 5.70 -2.90 -6.08
C ARG A 75 5.79 -2.29 -4.69
N THR A 76 6.71 -2.75 -3.83
CA THR A 76 6.92 -2.21 -2.49
C THR A 76 7.21 -0.71 -2.50
N ILE A 77 8.04 -0.24 -3.43
CA ILE A 77 8.33 1.19 -3.59
C ILE A 77 7.07 1.97 -4.00
N ARG A 78 6.27 1.47 -4.95
CA ARG A 78 5.02 2.11 -5.36
C ARG A 78 4.00 2.16 -4.23
N ASP A 79 3.88 1.09 -3.47
CA ASP A 79 2.99 1.01 -2.31
C ASP A 79 3.40 2.01 -1.21
N ALA A 80 4.70 2.17 -0.96
CA ALA A 80 5.22 3.17 -0.05
C ALA A 80 4.99 4.60 -0.57
N LEU A 81 5.27 4.86 -1.86
CA LEU A 81 5.04 6.15 -2.50
C LEU A 81 3.57 6.57 -2.47
N SER A 82 2.64 5.63 -2.63
CA SER A 82 1.20 5.95 -2.61
C SER A 82 0.70 6.43 -1.25
N LYS A 83 1.43 6.15 -0.18
CA LYS A 83 1.06 6.45 1.21
C LYS A 83 1.83 7.61 1.80
N ALA A 84 3.07 7.80 1.35
CA ALA A 84 3.99 8.78 1.89
C ALA A 84 3.69 10.19 1.35
N THR A 85 3.92 11.18 2.20
CA THR A 85 3.84 12.61 1.89
C THR A 85 5.20 13.31 1.99
N SER A 86 6.18 12.66 2.62
CA SER A 86 7.54 13.16 2.78
C SER A 86 8.58 12.06 2.52
N LEU A 87 9.83 12.46 2.26
CA LEU A 87 10.92 11.51 2.01
C LEU A 87 11.24 10.67 3.26
N ASP A 88 11.12 11.26 4.46
CA ASP A 88 11.36 10.56 5.73
C ASP A 88 10.27 9.51 6.00
N GLU A 89 9.02 9.85 5.72
CA GLU A 89 7.91 8.91 5.79
C GLU A 89 8.06 7.77 4.79
N PHE A 90 8.44 8.09 3.56
CA PHE A 90 8.73 7.11 2.51
C PHE A 90 9.85 6.15 2.93
N SER A 91 10.96 6.67 3.43
CA SER A 91 12.08 5.83 3.89
C SER A 91 11.68 4.94 5.08
N SER A 92 10.87 5.47 6.00
CA SER A 92 10.35 4.73 7.17
C SER A 92 9.40 3.62 6.77
N LEU A 93 8.53 3.85 5.77
CA LEU A 93 7.62 2.83 5.23
C LEU A 93 8.40 1.71 4.55
N LEU A 94 9.40 2.05 3.74
CA LEU A 94 10.27 1.06 3.09
C LEU A 94 11.10 0.26 4.11
N LEU A 95 11.59 0.91 5.16
CA LEU A 95 12.33 0.24 6.21
C LEU A 95 11.47 -0.81 6.95
N ARG A 96 10.18 -0.55 7.15
CA ARG A 96 9.23 -1.53 7.72
C ARG A 96 9.07 -2.77 6.85
N GLU A 97 9.19 -2.62 5.53
CA GLU A 97 9.19 -3.73 4.56
C GLU A 97 10.59 -4.35 4.37
N GLY A 98 11.57 -3.93 5.18
CA GLY A 98 12.95 -4.42 5.12
C GLY A 98 13.80 -3.81 4.02
N VAL A 99 13.33 -2.76 3.34
CA VAL A 99 14.07 -2.08 2.28
C VAL A 99 14.70 -0.80 2.81
N THR A 100 16.02 -0.70 2.72
CA THR A 100 16.76 0.52 3.10
C THR A 100 16.97 1.41 1.88
N VAL A 101 16.61 2.68 2.02
CA VAL A 101 16.85 3.71 1.00
C VAL A 101 18.15 4.43 1.30
N ASN A 102 19.04 4.48 0.33
CA ASN A 102 20.29 5.24 0.40
C ASN A 102 20.30 6.31 -0.67
N GLU A 103 20.59 7.54 -0.29
CA GLU A 103 20.85 8.64 -1.22
C GLU A 103 22.36 8.89 -1.34
N SER A 104 22.86 8.90 -2.56
CA SER A 104 24.25 9.23 -2.85
C SER A 104 24.34 10.05 -4.13
N ARG A 105 24.98 11.20 -4.05
CA ARG A 105 25.19 12.12 -5.19
C ARG A 105 23.87 12.46 -5.93
N GLY A 106 22.80 12.69 -5.18
CA GLY A 106 21.48 13.01 -5.72
C GLY A 106 20.76 11.84 -6.41
N ARG A 107 21.21 10.60 -6.18
CA ARG A 107 20.60 9.38 -6.72
C ARG A 107 20.14 8.48 -5.61
N LEU A 108 18.94 7.89 -5.78
CA LEU A 108 18.41 6.91 -4.86
C LEU A 108 18.92 5.50 -5.22
N SER A 109 19.13 4.71 -4.19
CA SER A 109 19.39 3.28 -4.29
C SER A 109 18.69 2.53 -3.17
N TYR A 110 18.25 1.31 -3.45
CA TYR A 110 17.41 0.51 -2.60
C TYR A 110 18.12 -0.79 -2.25
N LEU A 111 18.29 -1.05 -0.96
CA LEU A 111 18.90 -2.27 -0.44
C LEU A 111 17.81 -3.16 0.15
N THR A 112 17.66 -4.36 -0.38
CA THR A 112 16.78 -5.40 0.17
C THR A 112 17.56 -6.34 1.08
N PRO A 113 16.93 -7.00 2.08
CA PRO A 113 17.62 -7.87 3.04
C PRO A 113 18.34 -9.05 2.37
N ASP A 114 17.82 -9.52 1.25
CA ASP A 114 18.36 -10.66 0.50
C ASP A 114 19.61 -10.32 -0.34
N ARG A 115 20.06 -9.06 -0.33
CA ARG A 115 21.16 -8.59 -1.18
C ARG A 115 22.21 -7.83 -0.40
N SER A 116 23.47 -8.09 -0.73
CA SER A 116 24.60 -7.34 -0.18
C SER A 116 24.87 -6.01 -0.90
N LYS A 117 24.35 -5.81 -2.13
CA LYS A 117 24.58 -4.60 -2.92
C LYS A 117 23.25 -3.90 -3.25
N PRO A 118 23.16 -2.57 -3.06
CA PRO A 118 21.95 -1.82 -3.37
C PRO A 118 21.66 -1.80 -4.87
N ILE A 119 20.39 -1.76 -5.21
CA ILE A 119 19.90 -1.59 -6.57
C ILE A 119 19.68 -0.10 -6.80
N THR A 120 20.35 0.48 -7.79
CA THR A 120 20.15 1.89 -8.14
C THR A 120 18.78 2.10 -8.78
N ALA A 121 18.15 3.24 -8.50
CA ALA A 121 16.84 3.62 -9.05
C ALA A 121 16.78 3.46 -10.57
N ARG A 122 17.83 3.89 -11.28
CA ARG A 122 17.96 3.76 -12.74
C ARG A 122 17.81 2.32 -13.28
N LYS A 123 18.14 1.29 -12.47
CA LYS A 123 17.97 -0.12 -12.85
C LYS A 123 16.54 -0.63 -12.65
N LEU A 124 15.73 0.10 -11.92
CA LEU A 124 14.33 -0.20 -11.68
C LEU A 124 13.41 0.47 -12.71
N GLY A 125 13.75 1.70 -13.11
CA GLY A 125 13.01 2.52 -14.04
C GLY A 125 13.07 3.99 -13.67
N ASP A 126 12.62 4.85 -14.56
CA ASP A 126 12.73 6.30 -14.38
C ASP A 126 11.76 6.81 -13.30
N ASP A 127 10.64 6.11 -13.07
CA ASP A 127 9.65 6.43 -12.01
C ASP A 127 10.22 6.30 -10.58
N PHE A 128 11.36 5.62 -10.41
CA PHE A 128 11.99 5.35 -9.12
C PHE A 128 13.18 6.27 -8.83
N ASP A 129 13.49 7.19 -9.75
CA ASP A 129 14.56 8.15 -9.55
C ASP A 129 14.15 9.24 -8.57
N ARG A 130 15.14 9.95 -8.00
CA ARG A 130 14.92 10.96 -6.97
C ARG A 130 13.91 12.04 -7.38
N THR A 131 14.02 12.53 -8.61
CA THR A 131 13.12 13.56 -9.14
C THR A 131 11.68 13.08 -9.23
N ALA A 132 11.45 11.88 -9.74
CA ALA A 132 10.12 11.28 -9.85
C ALA A 132 9.52 11.01 -8.46
N VAL A 133 10.33 10.47 -7.54
CA VAL A 133 9.90 10.20 -6.16
C VAL A 133 9.50 11.50 -5.46
N LEU A 134 10.31 12.56 -5.51
CA LEU A 134 9.98 13.85 -4.89
C LEU A 134 8.72 14.46 -5.48
N SER A 135 8.57 14.45 -6.81
CA SER A 135 7.36 14.95 -7.47
C SER A 135 6.09 14.22 -7.02
N MET A 136 6.15 12.90 -6.86
CA MET A 136 5.02 12.11 -6.33
C MET A 136 4.71 12.45 -4.87
N LEU A 137 5.73 12.62 -4.04
CA LEU A 137 5.56 12.99 -2.63
C LEU A 137 4.94 14.40 -2.50
N GLU A 138 5.37 15.36 -3.30
CA GLU A 138 4.79 16.70 -3.36
C GLU A 138 3.30 16.65 -3.78
N GLN A 139 2.97 15.86 -4.79
CA GLN A 139 1.58 15.67 -5.20
C GLN A 139 0.73 15.05 -4.09
N ASN A 140 1.27 14.06 -3.36
CA ASN A 140 0.58 13.44 -2.25
C ASN A 140 0.40 14.42 -1.09
N ALA A 141 1.41 15.23 -0.78
CA ALA A 141 1.33 16.27 0.24
C ALA A 141 0.26 17.33 -0.11
N ALA A 142 0.21 17.77 -1.37
CA ALA A 142 -0.81 18.69 -1.86
C ALA A 142 -2.23 18.09 -1.73
N ARG A 143 -2.42 16.84 -2.14
CA ARG A 143 -3.70 16.12 -1.99
C ARG A 143 -4.10 15.94 -0.53
N ALA A 144 -3.14 15.68 0.35
CA ALA A 144 -3.39 15.56 1.78
C ALA A 144 -3.81 16.91 2.39
N ALA A 145 -3.15 18.00 2.01
CA ALA A 145 -3.50 19.36 2.42
C ALA A 145 -4.89 19.77 1.92
N GLU A 146 -5.23 19.47 0.67
CA GLU A 146 -6.56 19.72 0.10
C GLU A 146 -7.65 18.94 0.84
N LYS A 147 -7.43 17.67 1.14
CA LYS A 147 -8.35 16.86 1.94
C LYS A 147 -8.50 17.39 3.36
N ALA A 148 -7.42 17.87 3.97
CA ALA A 148 -7.46 18.47 5.30
C ALA A 148 -8.25 19.80 5.30
N ALA A 149 -8.10 20.61 4.25
CA ALA A 149 -8.85 21.85 4.06
C ALA A 149 -10.34 21.61 3.73
N ALA A 150 -10.67 20.50 3.06
CA ALA A 150 -12.05 20.11 2.73
C ALA A 150 -12.81 19.52 3.91
N ILE A 151 -12.17 19.17 5.02
CA ILE A 151 -12.85 18.77 6.25
C ILE A 151 -13.51 20.03 6.84
N PRO A 152 -14.86 20.11 6.87
CA PRO A 152 -15.53 21.29 7.41
C PRO A 152 -15.08 21.50 8.85
N GLU A 153 -14.57 22.68 9.15
CA GLU A 153 -14.24 23.04 10.52
C GLU A 153 -15.56 23.08 11.31
N TYR A 154 -15.76 22.07 12.16
CA TYR A 154 -16.93 22.05 13.03
C TYR A 154 -16.96 23.32 13.87
N PRO A 155 -18.08 24.07 13.89
CA PRO A 155 -18.16 25.29 14.66
C PRO A 155 -17.74 25.03 16.11
N ALA A 156 -17.04 26.01 16.69
CA ALA A 156 -16.47 25.92 18.05
C ALA A 156 -17.48 25.42 19.09
N SER A 157 -18.76 25.73 18.90
CA SER A 157 -19.88 25.25 19.70
C SER A 157 -20.04 23.74 19.76
N ILE A 158 -19.71 23.02 18.67
CA ILE A 158 -19.78 21.55 18.62
C ILE A 158 -18.52 20.95 19.28
N LYS A 159 -17.35 21.54 19.07
CA LYS A 159 -16.11 21.14 19.79
C LYS A 159 -16.29 21.30 21.31
N GLU A 160 -16.95 22.37 21.75
CA GLU A 160 -17.22 22.66 23.15
C GLU A 160 -18.29 21.72 23.74
N ARG A 161 -19.34 21.37 22.99
CA ARG A 161 -20.32 20.36 23.38
C ARG A 161 -19.72 18.97 23.53
N LEU A 162 -18.84 18.55 22.60
CA LEU A 162 -18.11 17.27 22.68
C LEU A 162 -17.13 17.23 23.86
N GLN A 163 -16.55 18.38 24.26
CA GLN A 163 -15.71 18.47 25.45
C GLN A 163 -16.52 18.50 26.76
N ARG A 164 -17.73 19.06 26.74
CA ARG A 164 -18.67 19.05 27.89
C ARG A 164 -19.30 17.68 28.13
N THR A 165 -19.34 16.79 27.14
CA THR A 165 -19.81 15.42 27.28
C THR A 165 -18.77 14.45 27.82
N LYS A 166 -17.60 14.95 28.31
CA LYS A 166 -16.79 14.14 29.23
C LYS A 166 -17.64 13.92 30.49
N PRO A 167 -18.01 12.68 30.84
CA PRO A 167 -18.91 12.44 31.95
C PRO A 167 -18.29 13.03 33.21
N ALA A 168 -19.00 13.97 33.83
CA ALA A 168 -18.71 14.40 35.19
C ALA A 168 -18.66 13.14 36.08
N LYS A 169 -17.70 13.05 36.99
CA LYS A 169 -17.40 11.91 37.86
C LYS A 169 -18.53 11.48 38.83
N SER A 170 -19.78 11.73 38.50
CA SER A 170 -20.94 11.47 39.38
C SER A 170 -22.15 10.82 38.68
N ALA A 171 -21.93 9.98 37.67
CA ALA A 171 -22.98 9.08 37.21
C ALA A 171 -23.06 7.86 38.13
N PRO A 172 -24.29 7.33 38.49
CA PRO A 172 -24.39 6.16 39.34
C PRO A 172 -23.63 5.01 38.71
N LYS A 173 -22.69 4.44 39.47
CA LYS A 173 -21.83 3.35 39.07
C LYS A 173 -22.68 2.12 38.79
N ASN A 174 -22.97 1.86 37.53
CA ASN A 174 -23.49 0.57 37.09
C ASN A 174 -22.29 -0.42 37.09
N ASP A 175 -21.97 -0.94 38.28
CA ASP A 175 -20.74 -1.68 38.62
C ASP A 175 -20.56 -2.91 37.70
N GLY A 176 -21.64 -3.50 37.20
CA GLY A 176 -21.61 -4.64 36.29
C GLY A 176 -21.11 -4.30 34.87
N VAL A 177 -21.55 -3.18 34.32
CA VAL A 177 -21.19 -2.75 32.97
C VAL A 177 -19.75 -2.26 32.96
N GLN A 178 -19.30 -1.54 34.01
CA GLN A 178 -17.93 -1.07 34.15
C GLN A 178 -16.95 -2.23 34.28
N ARG A 179 -17.27 -3.26 35.04
CA ARG A 179 -16.45 -4.49 35.15
C ARG A 179 -16.33 -5.23 33.82
N MET A 180 -17.41 -5.31 33.00
CA MET A 180 -17.32 -5.90 31.66
C MET A 180 -16.43 -5.11 30.72
N VAL A 181 -16.50 -3.77 30.75
CA VAL A 181 -15.63 -2.90 29.94
C VAL A 181 -14.17 -3.02 30.38
N ASP A 182 -13.88 -3.07 31.68
CA ASP A 182 -12.52 -3.21 32.21
C ASP A 182 -11.92 -4.58 31.89
N ILE A 183 -12.71 -5.66 31.93
CA ILE A 183 -12.27 -7.01 31.53
C ILE A 183 -11.99 -7.07 30.00
N ALA A 184 -12.82 -6.41 29.20
CA ALA A 184 -12.61 -6.33 27.76
C ALA A 184 -11.38 -5.52 27.42
N ALA A 185 -11.14 -4.39 28.11
CA ALA A 185 -9.94 -3.57 27.94
C ALA A 185 -8.65 -4.32 28.29
N LYS A 186 -8.61 -5.01 29.44
CA LYS A 186 -7.47 -5.85 29.83
C LYS A 186 -7.19 -7.01 28.87
N LYS A 187 -8.23 -7.61 28.29
CA LYS A 187 -8.06 -8.63 27.24
C LYS A 187 -7.56 -8.04 25.91
N ALA A 188 -7.92 -6.79 25.61
CA ALA A 188 -7.46 -6.09 24.40
C ALA A 188 -5.98 -5.73 24.49
N GLU A 189 -5.49 -5.25 25.63
CA GLU A 189 -4.07 -4.94 25.86
C GLU A 189 -3.15 -6.15 25.64
N GLY A 190 -3.64 -7.37 25.93
CA GLY A 190 -2.88 -8.61 25.75
C GLY A 190 -2.85 -9.19 24.33
N LYS A 191 -3.62 -8.70 23.38
CA LYS A 191 -3.81 -9.34 22.05
C LYS A 191 -3.56 -8.45 20.82
N GLY A 192 -3.15 -7.21 20.99
CA GLY A 192 -2.79 -6.29 19.91
C GLY A 192 -3.95 -5.62 19.18
N ARG A 193 -3.63 -4.64 18.32
CA ARG A 193 -4.57 -3.69 17.67
C ARG A 193 -5.73 -4.29 16.86
N GLY A 194 -5.58 -5.50 16.35
CA GLY A 194 -6.65 -6.20 15.62
C GLY A 194 -7.79 -6.66 16.53
N TYR A 195 -7.44 -7.08 17.75
CA TYR A 195 -8.39 -7.52 18.76
C TYR A 195 -9.12 -6.35 19.41
N GLU A 196 -8.49 -5.20 19.59
CA GLU A 196 -9.11 -3.97 20.08
C GLU A 196 -10.29 -3.53 19.21
N LYS A 197 -10.10 -3.50 17.89
CA LYS A 197 -11.15 -3.17 16.93
C LYS A 197 -12.32 -4.17 17.00
N TRP A 198 -11.99 -5.45 17.08
CA TRP A 198 -13.02 -6.50 17.20
C TRP A 198 -13.79 -6.40 18.52
N ALA A 199 -13.08 -6.21 19.65
CA ALA A 199 -13.68 -6.09 20.97
C ALA A 199 -14.58 -4.84 21.08
N THR A 200 -14.15 -3.69 20.51
CA THR A 200 -14.95 -2.47 20.46
C THR A 200 -16.22 -2.66 19.65
N MET A 201 -16.12 -3.28 18.47
CA MET A 201 -17.30 -3.55 17.63
C MET A 201 -18.26 -4.56 18.27
N HIS A 202 -17.74 -5.57 18.97
CA HIS A 202 -18.54 -6.57 19.66
C HIS A 202 -19.31 -5.96 20.84
N ASN A 203 -18.64 -5.12 21.63
CA ASN A 203 -19.25 -4.41 22.75
C ASN A 203 -20.32 -3.42 22.31
N LEU A 204 -20.09 -2.67 21.21
CA LEU A 204 -21.09 -1.78 20.60
C LEU A 204 -22.34 -2.55 20.15
N LYS A 205 -22.18 -3.72 19.55
CA LYS A 205 -23.32 -4.57 19.15
C LYS A 205 -24.10 -5.09 20.35
N GLN A 206 -23.43 -5.48 21.44
CA GLN A 206 -24.10 -5.93 22.66
C GLN A 206 -24.83 -4.79 23.35
N MET A 207 -24.23 -3.59 23.42
CA MET A 207 -24.89 -2.41 23.97
C MET A 207 -26.14 -2.01 23.15
N ALA A 208 -26.08 -2.08 21.83
CA ALA A 208 -27.26 -1.83 20.97
C ALA A 208 -28.36 -2.86 21.18
N ALA A 209 -28.03 -4.13 21.35
CA ALA A 209 -28.98 -5.19 21.62
C ALA A 209 -29.67 -5.03 23.00
N THR A 210 -28.92 -4.64 24.04
CA THR A 210 -29.48 -4.36 25.36
C THR A 210 -30.40 -3.12 25.36
N LEU A 211 -30.02 -2.04 24.64
CA LEU A 211 -30.88 -0.86 24.49
C LEU A 211 -32.17 -1.20 23.72
N ALA A 212 -32.13 -2.02 22.70
CA ALA A 212 -33.30 -2.46 21.96
C ALA A 212 -34.23 -3.33 22.83
N ALA A 213 -33.71 -4.11 23.77
CA ALA A 213 -34.48 -4.91 24.71
C ALA A 213 -35.14 -4.07 25.84
N TYR A 214 -34.62 -2.87 26.11
CA TYR A 214 -35.21 -1.92 27.08
C TYR A 214 -36.31 -1.03 26.48
N GLN A 215 -36.48 -1.03 25.15
CA GLN A 215 -37.49 -0.24 24.43
C GLN A 215 -38.76 -1.05 24.09
N GLN A 216 -38.80 -2.35 24.45
CA GLN A 216 -40.01 -3.19 24.43
C GLN A 216 -40.63 -3.30 25.82
#